data_172d2c549da3c411269f97d5213b2043
#
_entry.id   172d2c549da3c411269f97d5213b2043
#
_cell.length_a   1.000
_cell.length_b   1.000
_cell.length_c   1.000
_cell.angle_alpha   90.00
_cell.angle_beta   90.00
_cell.angle_gamma   90.00
#
_symmetry.space_group_name_H-M   'P 1'
#
loop_
_entity.id
_entity.type
_entity.pdbx_description
1 polymer ?
#
loop_
_entity_poly.entity_id
_entity_poly.type
_entity_poly.pdbx_seq_one_letter_code
_entity_poly.pdbx_strand_id
1 'polypeptide(L)'
;MNHSAGTFPSVIAVLPAAGIGSRMQAECPKQYLTIGRHSIVEHAIHALLRHPRIERVIVAIGPEDRQFEQLPIAQDPRVIVTEGGKQRADSVMAGLNLAGDADWVLVHDAARPCLHADDLERLLAITANSKVGGILAAPVRDTMKRAEPGRETIAHTVDRQDLWHALTPQLFPLPLLKQCLQRALDEGANVTDEASALEHCGYHPLLIAGRADNIKVTRPEDLALAAFYLTQLDN
;
A
#
# COMPACT_ATOMS: atom_id res chain seq x y z
N MET A 1 -17.61 -36.76 -9.76
CA MET A 1 -16.28 -36.17 -9.52
C MET A 1 -16.53 -34.83 -8.86
N ASN A 2 -16.41 -34.78 -7.54
CA ASN A 2 -16.57 -33.54 -6.77
C ASN A 2 -15.33 -32.65 -7.01
N HIS A 3 -15.47 -31.61 -7.81
CA HIS A 3 -14.55 -30.50 -7.72
C HIS A 3 -14.79 -29.84 -6.36
N SER A 4 -13.93 -30.12 -5.39
CA SER A 4 -13.78 -29.25 -4.23
C SER A 4 -13.40 -27.88 -4.80
N ALA A 5 -14.32 -26.94 -4.76
CA ALA A 5 -14.01 -25.53 -4.93
C ALA A 5 -12.94 -25.22 -3.87
N GLY A 6 -11.69 -25.09 -4.28
CA GLY A 6 -10.61 -24.70 -3.38
C GLY A 6 -11.00 -23.34 -2.81
N THR A 7 -11.23 -23.29 -1.52
CA THR A 7 -11.41 -22.02 -0.80
C THR A 7 -10.13 -21.24 -1.00
N PHE A 8 -10.24 -20.10 -1.69
CA PHE A 8 -9.10 -19.18 -1.79
C PHE A 8 -8.70 -18.73 -0.38
N PRO A 9 -7.40 -18.55 -0.12
CA PRO A 9 -6.96 -18.08 1.19
C PRO A 9 -7.58 -16.71 1.51
N SER A 10 -7.91 -16.47 2.78
CA SER A 10 -8.47 -15.22 3.24
C SER A 10 -7.44 -14.08 3.15
N VAL A 11 -7.88 -12.92 2.69
CA VAL A 11 -7.02 -11.73 2.53
C VAL A 11 -7.66 -10.55 3.23
N ILE A 12 -6.89 -9.91 4.11
CA ILE A 12 -7.26 -8.66 4.77
C ILE A 12 -6.33 -7.55 4.26
N ALA A 13 -6.88 -6.37 4.00
CA ALA A 13 -6.07 -5.22 3.63
C ALA A 13 -5.79 -4.33 4.86
N VAL A 14 -4.59 -3.75 4.91
CA VAL A 14 -4.18 -2.74 5.91
C VAL A 14 -3.78 -1.46 5.17
N LEU A 15 -4.39 -0.34 5.55
CA LEU A 15 -4.09 0.99 5.03
C LEU A 15 -3.47 1.87 6.14
N PRO A 16 -2.17 2.12 6.14
CA PRO A 16 -1.56 3.12 7.00
C PRO A 16 -1.98 4.53 6.53
N ALA A 17 -2.77 5.22 7.36
CA ALA A 17 -3.33 6.54 7.09
C ALA A 17 -3.05 7.58 8.19
N ALA A 18 -2.18 7.27 9.16
CA ALA A 18 -1.85 8.16 10.28
C ALA A 18 -0.94 9.35 9.92
N GLY A 19 -0.37 9.37 8.71
CA GLY A 19 0.54 10.42 8.26
C GLY A 19 -0.17 11.73 7.92
N ILE A 20 0.35 12.85 8.40
CA ILE A 20 -0.20 14.20 8.17
C ILE A 20 0.13 14.79 6.79
N GLY A 21 1.02 14.16 6.01
CA GLY A 21 1.32 14.55 4.63
C GLY A 21 1.92 15.97 4.47
N SER A 22 2.88 16.35 5.31
CA SER A 22 3.48 17.69 5.41
C SER A 22 3.95 18.32 4.08
N ARG A 23 4.23 17.51 3.05
CA ARG A 23 4.68 17.98 1.72
C ARG A 23 3.57 18.58 0.86
N MET A 24 2.30 18.37 1.20
CA MET A 24 1.15 18.86 0.42
C MET A 24 0.82 20.33 0.65
N GLN A 25 1.31 20.95 1.74
CA GLN A 25 0.97 22.33 2.13
C GLN A 25 -0.56 22.60 2.15
N ALA A 26 -1.37 21.57 2.38
CA ALA A 26 -2.82 21.66 2.42
C ALA A 26 -3.31 21.88 3.85
N GLU A 27 -4.50 22.48 3.98
CA GLU A 27 -5.15 22.73 5.27
C GLU A 27 -5.62 21.47 6.00
N CYS A 28 -5.70 20.34 5.28
CA CYS A 28 -6.06 19.03 5.84
C CYS A 28 -5.06 17.95 5.41
N PRO A 29 -4.99 16.80 6.14
CA PRO A 29 -4.16 15.68 5.74
C PRO A 29 -4.50 15.22 4.33
N LYS A 30 -3.48 14.95 3.51
CA LYS A 30 -3.61 14.70 2.06
C LYS A 30 -4.60 13.60 1.69
N GLN A 31 -4.75 12.59 2.53
CA GLN A 31 -5.67 11.46 2.31
C GLN A 31 -7.14 11.89 2.29
N TYR A 32 -7.47 13.06 2.84
CA TYR A 32 -8.81 13.64 2.84
C TYR A 32 -9.08 14.64 1.71
N LEU A 33 -8.07 14.98 0.91
CA LEU A 33 -8.29 15.74 -0.32
C LEU A 33 -9.22 14.95 -1.24
N THR A 34 -10.15 15.65 -1.89
CA THR A 34 -11.21 15.04 -2.70
C THR A 34 -10.85 15.02 -4.18
N ILE A 35 -11.24 13.93 -4.84
CA ILE A 35 -11.29 13.81 -6.29
C ILE A 35 -12.71 13.38 -6.65
N GLY A 36 -13.43 14.26 -7.33
CA GLY A 36 -14.86 14.04 -7.57
C GLY A 36 -15.66 14.03 -6.28
N ARG A 37 -16.33 12.90 -5.98
CA ARG A 37 -17.21 12.76 -4.80
C ARG A 37 -16.54 12.12 -3.60
N HIS A 38 -15.33 11.57 -3.77
CA HIS A 38 -14.64 10.79 -2.75
C HIS A 38 -13.29 11.40 -2.39
N SER A 39 -12.88 11.22 -1.16
CA SER A 39 -11.53 11.52 -0.73
C SER A 39 -10.53 10.49 -1.29
N ILE A 40 -9.25 10.84 -1.30
CA ILE A 40 -8.17 9.94 -1.77
C ILE A 40 -8.21 8.60 -1.03
N VAL A 41 -8.41 8.60 0.30
CA VAL A 41 -8.49 7.38 1.09
C VAL A 41 -9.73 6.55 0.74
N GLU A 42 -10.89 7.18 0.46
CA GLU A 42 -12.07 6.47 0.00
C GLU A 42 -11.84 5.77 -1.33
N HIS A 43 -11.20 6.44 -2.30
CA HIS A 43 -10.84 5.81 -3.57
C HIS A 43 -9.95 4.59 -3.36
N ALA A 44 -8.94 4.67 -2.49
CA ALA A 44 -8.06 3.54 -2.19
C ALA A 44 -8.82 2.38 -1.54
N ILE A 45 -9.72 2.65 -0.59
CA ILE A 45 -10.54 1.64 0.07
C ILE A 45 -11.52 1.00 -0.92
N HIS A 46 -12.21 1.80 -1.74
CA HIS A 46 -13.14 1.30 -2.75
C HIS A 46 -12.45 0.40 -3.77
N ALA A 47 -11.25 0.77 -4.23
CA ALA A 47 -10.48 -0.05 -5.16
C ALA A 47 -10.18 -1.45 -4.60
N LEU A 48 -9.90 -1.56 -3.30
CA LEU A 48 -9.68 -2.83 -2.63
C LEU A 48 -10.98 -3.61 -2.42
N LEU A 49 -12.02 -2.97 -1.85
CA LEU A 49 -13.28 -3.63 -1.50
C LEU A 49 -14.13 -4.06 -2.72
N ARG A 50 -13.80 -3.58 -3.93
CA ARG A 50 -14.40 -4.10 -5.18
C ARG A 50 -13.98 -5.55 -5.46
N HIS A 51 -12.84 -6.00 -4.93
CA HIS A 51 -12.37 -7.36 -5.15
C HIS A 51 -12.94 -8.33 -4.11
N PRO A 52 -13.63 -9.42 -4.52
CA PRO A 52 -14.37 -10.31 -3.61
C PRO A 52 -13.48 -11.07 -2.61
N ARG A 53 -12.18 -11.22 -2.91
CA ARG A 53 -11.20 -11.86 -2.00
C ARG A 53 -10.72 -10.96 -0.87
N ILE A 54 -10.99 -9.66 -0.93
CA ILE A 54 -10.66 -8.72 0.16
C ILE A 54 -11.84 -8.70 1.13
N GLU A 55 -11.68 -9.37 2.25
CA GLU A 55 -12.77 -9.52 3.23
C GLU A 55 -13.00 -8.24 4.02
N ARG A 56 -11.93 -7.58 4.42
CA ARG A 56 -11.95 -6.38 5.25
C ARG A 56 -10.77 -5.47 4.94
N VAL A 57 -10.95 -4.21 5.27
CA VAL A 57 -9.90 -3.18 5.21
C VAL A 57 -9.73 -2.59 6.60
N ILE A 58 -8.53 -2.67 7.15
CA ILE A 58 -8.15 -2.07 8.43
C ILE A 58 -7.41 -0.78 8.14
N VAL A 59 -7.96 0.34 8.58
CA VAL A 59 -7.40 1.68 8.36
C VAL A 59 -6.76 2.18 9.65
N ALA A 60 -5.44 2.39 9.64
CA ALA A 60 -4.71 2.92 10.78
C ALA A 60 -4.61 4.44 10.65
N ILE A 61 -5.39 5.17 11.45
CA ILE A 61 -5.48 6.64 11.46
C ILE A 61 -4.68 7.25 12.61
N GLY A 62 -4.42 8.55 12.54
CA GLY A 62 -3.78 9.27 13.66
C GLY A 62 -4.68 9.31 14.90
N PRO A 63 -4.10 9.39 16.12
CA PRO A 63 -4.88 9.35 17.37
C PRO A 63 -5.85 10.55 17.52
N GLU A 64 -5.56 11.66 16.87
CA GLU A 64 -6.41 12.87 16.90
C GLU A 64 -7.27 13.01 15.63
N ASP A 65 -7.26 12.01 14.75
CA ASP A 65 -8.02 12.04 13.52
C ASP A 65 -9.53 11.89 13.81
N ARG A 66 -10.30 12.92 13.45
CA ARG A 66 -11.77 12.93 13.56
C ARG A 66 -12.44 13.04 12.20
N GLN A 67 -11.65 13.08 11.12
CA GLN A 67 -12.19 13.24 9.76
C GLN A 67 -12.62 11.90 9.19
N PHE A 68 -11.89 10.82 9.46
CA PHE A 68 -12.19 9.50 8.90
C PHE A 68 -13.59 9.01 9.29
N GLU A 69 -13.98 9.17 10.56
CA GLU A 69 -15.30 8.74 11.08
C GLU A 69 -16.47 9.46 10.38
N GLN A 70 -16.22 10.63 9.78
CA GLN A 70 -17.24 11.42 9.07
C GLN A 70 -17.41 10.98 7.61
N LEU A 71 -16.52 10.16 7.09
CA LEU A 71 -16.60 9.66 5.71
C LEU A 71 -17.67 8.57 5.59
N PRO A 72 -18.46 8.54 4.50
CA PRO A 72 -19.42 7.48 4.24
C PRO A 72 -18.82 6.08 4.31
N ILE A 73 -17.58 5.92 3.84
CA ILE A 73 -16.88 4.63 3.83
C ILE A 73 -16.60 4.08 5.23
N ALA A 74 -16.53 4.93 6.26
CA ALA A 74 -16.34 4.50 7.64
C ALA A 74 -17.56 3.71 8.19
N GLN A 75 -18.71 3.78 7.53
CA GLN A 75 -19.92 3.04 7.88
C GLN A 75 -20.01 1.67 7.19
N ASP A 76 -19.11 1.34 6.25
CA ASP A 76 -19.07 0.00 5.65
C ASP A 76 -18.58 -1.01 6.72
N PRO A 77 -19.37 -2.08 7.02
CA PRO A 77 -19.00 -3.05 8.06
C PRO A 77 -17.69 -3.80 7.77
N ARG A 78 -17.18 -3.74 6.55
CA ARG A 78 -15.88 -4.30 6.16
C ARG A 78 -14.71 -3.37 6.46
N VAL A 79 -14.97 -2.13 6.88
CA VAL A 79 -13.93 -1.15 7.23
C VAL A 79 -13.78 -1.11 8.74
N ILE A 80 -12.58 -1.40 9.21
CA ILE A 80 -12.22 -1.38 10.63
C ILE A 80 -11.19 -0.27 10.84
N VAL A 81 -11.40 0.54 11.86
CA VAL A 81 -10.47 1.62 12.19
C VAL A 81 -9.61 1.23 13.39
N THR A 82 -8.33 1.57 13.34
CA THR A 82 -7.40 1.44 14.47
C THR A 82 -6.54 2.69 14.59
N GLU A 83 -5.98 2.90 15.77
CA GLU A 83 -4.99 3.94 15.98
C GLU A 83 -3.65 3.52 15.38
N GLY A 84 -3.08 4.37 14.54
CA GLY A 84 -1.74 4.20 13.99
C GLY A 84 -0.66 4.76 14.91
N GLY A 85 0.59 4.43 14.59
CA GLY A 85 1.74 4.86 15.36
C GLY A 85 2.46 6.08 14.76
N LYS A 86 3.64 6.39 15.33
CA LYS A 86 4.46 7.55 14.95
C LYS A 86 5.04 7.41 13.54
N GLN A 87 5.39 6.20 13.15
CA GLN A 87 5.93 5.88 11.83
C GLN A 87 4.94 5.03 11.03
N ARG A 88 5.15 4.97 9.70
CA ARG A 88 4.33 4.16 8.81
C ARG A 88 4.34 2.68 9.23
N ALA A 89 5.50 2.15 9.58
CA ALA A 89 5.67 0.77 10.02
C ALA A 89 4.89 0.45 11.31
N ASP A 90 4.85 1.38 12.27
CA ASP A 90 4.04 1.22 13.50
C ASP A 90 2.55 1.15 13.17
N SER A 91 2.09 1.99 12.23
CA SER A 91 0.69 2.01 11.78
C SER A 91 0.32 0.70 11.06
N VAL A 92 1.23 0.17 10.25
CA VAL A 92 1.06 -1.16 9.63
C VAL A 92 0.97 -2.24 10.70
N MET A 93 1.89 -2.26 11.68
CA MET A 93 1.87 -3.24 12.78
C MET A 93 0.56 -3.18 13.57
N ALA A 94 0.04 -1.98 13.85
CA ALA A 94 -1.27 -1.82 14.50
C ALA A 94 -2.39 -2.51 13.70
N GLY A 95 -2.41 -2.33 12.38
CA GLY A 95 -3.36 -3.01 11.49
C GLY A 95 -3.17 -4.53 11.46
N LEU A 96 -1.92 -5.01 11.40
CA LEU A 96 -1.62 -6.46 11.43
C LEU A 96 -2.10 -7.13 12.72
N ASN A 97 -2.08 -6.40 13.84
CA ASN A 97 -2.56 -6.93 15.13
C ASN A 97 -4.08 -7.16 15.16
N LEU A 98 -4.83 -6.46 14.31
CA LEU A 98 -6.29 -6.62 14.15
C LEU A 98 -6.68 -7.55 12.99
N ALA A 99 -5.73 -8.03 12.21
CA ALA A 99 -6.01 -8.89 11.06
C ALA A 99 -6.52 -10.29 11.44
N GLY A 100 -6.46 -10.66 12.74
CA GLY A 100 -6.97 -11.95 13.24
C GLY A 100 -6.21 -13.14 12.66
N ASP A 101 -6.96 -14.15 12.20
CA ASP A 101 -6.42 -15.42 11.68
C ASP A 101 -6.41 -15.43 10.13
N ALA A 102 -6.33 -14.27 9.48
CA ALA A 102 -6.23 -14.22 8.04
C ALA A 102 -4.97 -14.93 7.53
N ASP A 103 -5.08 -15.62 6.40
CA ASP A 103 -3.94 -16.30 5.80
C ASP A 103 -2.93 -15.29 5.23
N TRP A 104 -3.46 -14.25 4.59
CA TRP A 104 -2.68 -13.24 3.88
C TRP A 104 -3.08 -11.83 4.27
N VAL A 105 -2.13 -10.93 4.23
CA VAL A 105 -2.35 -9.49 4.40
C VAL A 105 -1.80 -8.73 3.21
N LEU A 106 -2.58 -7.76 2.80
CA LEU A 106 -2.25 -6.82 1.73
C LEU A 106 -2.10 -5.43 2.34
N VAL A 107 -0.93 -4.81 2.20
CA VAL A 107 -0.69 -3.44 2.67
C VAL A 107 -0.75 -2.48 1.49
N HIS A 108 -1.60 -1.45 1.59
CA HIS A 108 -1.78 -0.45 0.55
C HIS A 108 -1.71 0.97 1.10
N ASP A 109 -0.99 1.84 0.41
CA ASP A 109 -0.89 3.24 0.80
C ASP A 109 -2.23 3.99 0.60
N ALA A 110 -2.76 4.59 1.64
CA ALA A 110 -3.98 5.41 1.60
C ALA A 110 -3.91 6.59 0.60
N ALA A 111 -2.73 6.94 0.15
CA ALA A 111 -2.48 8.00 -0.83
C ALA A 111 -2.33 7.50 -2.29
N ARG A 112 -2.68 6.24 -2.59
CA ARG A 112 -2.69 5.68 -3.96
C ARG A 112 -4.13 5.36 -4.40
N PRO A 113 -4.85 6.34 -4.93
CA PRO A 113 -6.26 6.15 -5.30
C PRO A 113 -6.46 5.37 -6.61
N CYS A 114 -5.41 5.23 -7.44
CA CYS A 114 -5.53 4.75 -8.82
C CYS A 114 -5.14 3.27 -8.98
N LEU A 115 -5.46 2.42 -7.99
CA LEU A 115 -5.22 0.98 -8.09
C LEU A 115 -6.17 0.35 -9.10
N HIS A 116 -5.60 -0.29 -10.13
CA HIS A 116 -6.35 -0.99 -11.16
C HIS A 116 -6.75 -2.40 -10.71
N ALA A 117 -7.97 -2.84 -11.08
CA ALA A 117 -8.48 -4.15 -10.71
C ALA A 117 -7.60 -5.31 -11.22
N ASP A 118 -7.10 -5.22 -12.45
CA ASP A 118 -6.22 -6.24 -13.04
C ASP A 118 -4.87 -6.37 -12.31
N ASP A 119 -4.35 -5.23 -11.79
CA ASP A 119 -3.11 -5.26 -10.99
C ASP A 119 -3.36 -5.97 -9.66
N LEU A 120 -4.49 -5.69 -9.02
CA LEU A 120 -4.90 -6.36 -7.78
C LEU A 120 -5.12 -7.86 -8.00
N GLU A 121 -5.82 -8.25 -9.08
CA GLU A 121 -6.02 -9.66 -9.43
C GLU A 121 -4.69 -10.40 -9.64
N ARG A 122 -3.75 -9.81 -10.42
CA ARG A 122 -2.42 -10.42 -10.64
C ARG A 122 -1.63 -10.58 -9.33
N LEU A 123 -1.72 -9.59 -8.45
CA LEU A 123 -1.06 -9.69 -7.15
C LEU A 123 -1.70 -10.78 -6.29
N LEU A 124 -3.02 -10.84 -6.22
CA LEU A 124 -3.73 -11.86 -5.43
C LEU A 124 -3.51 -13.28 -5.95
N ALA A 125 -3.25 -13.45 -7.25
CA ALA A 125 -2.97 -14.76 -7.85
C ALA A 125 -1.72 -15.44 -7.28
N ILE A 126 -0.73 -14.67 -6.75
CA ILE A 126 0.50 -15.26 -6.19
C ILE A 126 0.25 -16.09 -4.94
N THR A 127 -0.89 -15.92 -4.25
CA THR A 127 -1.23 -16.70 -3.05
C THR A 127 -1.32 -18.21 -3.33
N ALA A 128 -1.54 -18.58 -4.58
CA ALA A 128 -1.60 -19.99 -4.98
C ALA A 128 -0.22 -20.69 -4.99
N ASN A 129 0.86 -19.94 -5.22
CA ASN A 129 2.18 -20.51 -5.52
C ASN A 129 3.33 -19.93 -4.69
N SER A 130 3.17 -18.74 -4.11
CA SER A 130 4.22 -18.10 -3.31
C SER A 130 4.07 -18.45 -1.82
N LYS A 131 5.20 -18.71 -1.17
CA LYS A 131 5.29 -18.85 0.30
C LYS A 131 5.80 -17.58 0.96
N VAL A 132 6.30 -16.63 0.18
CA VAL A 132 6.92 -15.39 0.66
C VAL A 132 6.04 -14.18 0.39
N GLY A 133 5.32 -14.17 -0.74
CA GLY A 133 4.54 -13.02 -1.16
C GLY A 133 5.23 -12.20 -2.23
N GLY A 134 4.73 -10.98 -2.45
CA GLY A 134 5.25 -10.09 -3.49
C GLY A 134 4.63 -8.71 -3.44
N ILE A 135 5.11 -7.84 -4.31
CA ILE A 135 4.70 -6.45 -4.40
C ILE A 135 4.33 -6.08 -5.83
N LEU A 136 3.42 -5.14 -6.00
CA LEU A 136 3.30 -4.43 -7.26
C LEU A 136 4.54 -3.57 -7.46
N ALA A 137 5.09 -3.58 -8.65
CA ALA A 137 6.26 -2.78 -9.02
C ALA A 137 6.21 -2.38 -10.49
N ALA A 138 6.88 -1.29 -10.86
CA ALA A 138 7.01 -0.85 -12.24
C ALA A 138 8.49 -0.67 -12.60
N PRO A 139 8.95 -1.12 -13.79
CA PRO A 139 10.33 -0.95 -14.17
C PRO A 139 10.67 0.54 -14.33
N VAL A 140 11.87 0.93 -13.93
CA VAL A 140 12.39 2.28 -14.12
C VAL A 140 12.59 2.54 -15.61
N ARG A 141 11.99 3.63 -16.12
CA ARG A 141 12.05 4.00 -17.55
C ARG A 141 13.10 5.05 -17.86
N ASP A 142 13.27 6.02 -16.95
CA ASP A 142 14.17 7.12 -17.14
C ASP A 142 15.60 6.81 -16.67
N THR A 143 16.58 7.58 -17.15
CA THR A 143 17.95 7.51 -16.64
C THR A 143 18.02 8.01 -15.21
N MET A 144 18.48 7.17 -14.30
CA MET A 144 18.62 7.49 -12.88
C MET A 144 19.99 8.06 -12.58
N LYS A 145 20.03 9.12 -11.78
CA LYS A 145 21.25 9.76 -11.29
C LYS A 145 21.36 9.65 -9.76
N ARG A 146 22.52 9.31 -9.26
CA ARG A 146 22.84 9.43 -7.84
C ARG A 146 23.44 10.81 -7.59
N ALA A 147 22.87 11.55 -6.65
CA ALA A 147 23.46 12.81 -6.21
C ALA A 147 24.61 12.57 -5.24
N GLU A 148 25.56 13.50 -5.17
CA GLU A 148 26.53 13.55 -4.09
C GLU A 148 25.81 13.84 -2.75
N PRO A 149 26.21 13.22 -1.63
CA PRO A 149 25.60 13.46 -0.34
C PRO A 149 25.61 14.96 0.04
N GLY A 150 24.42 15.52 0.29
CA GLY A 150 24.24 16.91 0.68
C GLY A 150 24.48 17.95 -0.43
N ARG A 151 24.59 17.53 -1.69
CA ARG A 151 24.80 18.41 -2.84
C ARG A 151 23.80 18.12 -3.96
N GLU A 152 23.50 19.13 -4.78
CA GLU A 152 22.67 19.01 -5.99
C GLU A 152 23.54 18.74 -7.25
N THR A 153 24.62 17.96 -7.08
CA THR A 153 25.55 17.57 -8.14
C THR A 153 25.48 16.06 -8.38
N ILE A 154 25.70 15.63 -9.61
CA ILE A 154 25.66 14.22 -10.00
C ILE A 154 26.94 13.53 -9.55
N ALA A 155 26.83 12.50 -8.69
CA ALA A 155 27.93 11.60 -8.38
C ALA A 155 28.16 10.61 -9.52
N HIS A 156 27.10 9.92 -9.98
CA HIS A 156 27.17 8.96 -11.09
C HIS A 156 25.78 8.63 -11.65
N THR A 157 25.77 8.00 -12.82
CA THR A 157 24.57 7.39 -13.39
C THR A 157 24.35 6.02 -12.74
N VAL A 158 23.13 5.76 -12.27
CA VAL A 158 22.73 4.44 -11.78
C VAL A 158 22.27 3.60 -12.98
N ASP A 159 22.78 2.38 -13.10
CA ASP A 159 22.24 1.45 -14.09
C ASP A 159 20.79 1.14 -13.75
N ARG A 160 19.89 1.31 -14.73
CA ARG A 160 18.47 1.05 -14.55
C ARG A 160 18.05 -0.36 -14.94
N GLN A 161 18.97 -1.18 -15.47
CA GLN A 161 18.67 -2.57 -15.74
C GLN A 161 18.27 -3.23 -14.42
N ASP A 162 17.13 -3.95 -14.45
CA ASP A 162 16.57 -4.64 -13.27
C ASP A 162 16.22 -3.71 -12.07
N LEU A 163 16.14 -2.40 -12.31
CA LEU A 163 15.71 -1.43 -11.32
C LEU A 163 14.19 -1.17 -11.42
N TRP A 164 13.48 -1.28 -10.30
CA TRP A 164 12.04 -1.16 -10.23
C TRP A 164 11.60 -0.12 -9.21
N HIS A 165 10.52 0.59 -9.52
CA HIS A 165 9.77 1.38 -8.54
C HIS A 165 8.90 0.44 -7.72
N ALA A 166 9.13 0.36 -6.40
CA ALA A 166 8.21 -0.34 -5.51
C ALA A 166 6.88 0.43 -5.41
N LEU A 167 5.80 -0.27 -5.67
CA LEU A 167 4.44 0.24 -5.52
C LEU A 167 3.74 -0.46 -4.36
N THR A 168 2.51 -0.08 -4.10
CA THR A 168 1.57 -0.84 -3.29
C THR A 168 0.29 -1.09 -4.10
N PRO A 169 -0.45 -2.17 -3.85
CA PRO A 169 -0.37 -3.08 -2.70
C PRO A 169 0.87 -3.99 -2.66
N GLN A 170 1.23 -4.40 -1.43
CA GLN A 170 2.22 -5.42 -1.14
C GLN A 170 1.53 -6.55 -0.37
N LEU A 171 1.70 -7.81 -0.78
CA LEU A 171 0.91 -8.96 -0.33
C LEU A 171 1.81 -10.05 0.24
N PHE A 172 1.56 -10.45 1.48
CA PHE A 172 2.39 -11.42 2.19
C PHE A 172 1.54 -12.36 3.06
N PRO A 173 2.03 -13.58 3.39
CA PRO A 173 1.47 -14.36 4.47
C PRO A 173 1.48 -13.54 5.77
N LEU A 174 0.33 -13.41 6.44
CA LEU A 174 0.19 -12.57 7.63
C LEU A 174 1.21 -12.90 8.73
N PRO A 175 1.40 -14.18 9.13
CA PRO A 175 2.38 -14.51 10.17
C PRO A 175 3.80 -14.11 9.80
N LEU A 176 4.18 -14.31 8.52
CA LEU A 176 5.52 -13.98 8.04
C LEU A 176 5.79 -12.48 8.08
N LEU A 177 4.88 -11.67 7.52
CA LEU A 177 5.05 -10.21 7.56
C LEU A 177 5.11 -9.70 8.99
N LYS A 178 4.20 -10.17 9.86
CA LYS A 178 4.16 -9.74 11.26
C LYS A 178 5.48 -10.04 11.98
N GLN A 179 6.03 -11.23 11.79
CA GLN A 179 7.31 -11.63 12.38
C GLN A 179 8.47 -10.78 11.85
N CYS A 180 8.57 -10.60 10.53
CA CYS A 180 9.66 -9.84 9.92
C CYS A 180 9.59 -8.36 10.27
N LEU A 181 8.39 -7.77 10.25
CA LEU A 181 8.21 -6.36 10.61
C LEU A 181 8.54 -6.11 12.08
N GLN A 182 8.08 -6.98 12.99
CA GLN A 182 8.42 -6.88 14.42
C GLN A 182 9.93 -6.94 14.62
N ARG A 183 10.60 -7.93 14.02
CA ARG A 183 12.05 -8.08 14.11
C ARG A 183 12.78 -6.85 13.59
N ALA A 184 12.39 -6.33 12.42
CA ALA A 184 13.01 -5.15 11.84
C ALA A 184 12.86 -3.91 12.75
N LEU A 185 11.70 -3.74 13.38
CA LEU A 185 11.43 -2.67 14.35
C LEU A 185 12.29 -2.82 15.61
N ASP A 186 12.36 -4.02 16.18
CA ASP A 186 13.14 -4.32 17.40
C ASP A 186 14.65 -4.11 17.19
N GLU A 187 15.15 -4.41 15.99
CA GLU A 187 16.55 -4.22 15.58
C GLU A 187 16.83 -2.77 15.08
N GLY A 188 15.83 -1.88 15.07
CA GLY A 188 15.98 -0.49 14.63
C GLY A 188 16.30 -0.34 13.15
N ALA A 189 15.90 -1.31 12.31
CA ALA A 189 16.11 -1.26 10.88
C ALA A 189 15.29 -0.15 10.22
N ASN A 190 15.81 0.43 9.13
CA ASN A 190 15.09 1.42 8.35
C ASN A 190 14.06 0.73 7.42
N VAL A 191 12.84 0.55 7.92
CA VAL A 191 11.74 -0.05 7.16
C VAL A 191 11.09 1.02 6.28
N THR A 192 11.31 0.93 4.97
CA THR A 192 10.73 1.85 3.97
C THR A 192 9.37 1.38 3.45
N ASP A 193 9.20 0.07 3.33
CA ASP A 193 7.97 -0.63 2.94
C ASP A 193 7.96 -2.05 3.55
N GLU A 194 6.92 -2.84 3.29
CA GLU A 194 6.80 -4.18 3.85
C GLU A 194 7.82 -5.14 3.27
N ALA A 195 8.15 -5.01 1.97
CA ALA A 195 9.18 -5.83 1.33
C ALA A 195 10.52 -5.67 2.03
N SER A 196 10.93 -4.45 2.40
CA SER A 196 12.19 -4.20 3.10
C SER A 196 12.28 -4.88 4.46
N ALA A 197 11.17 -5.08 5.16
CA ALA A 197 11.13 -5.86 6.39
C ALA A 197 11.39 -7.36 6.13
N LEU A 198 10.84 -7.91 5.03
CA LEU A 198 11.12 -9.28 4.63
C LEU A 198 12.57 -9.46 4.16
N GLU A 199 13.10 -8.52 3.39
CA GLU A 199 14.51 -8.49 2.95
C GLU A 199 15.45 -8.48 4.15
N HIS A 200 15.15 -7.71 5.19
CA HIS A 200 15.90 -7.69 6.44
C HIS A 200 15.97 -9.07 7.11
N CYS A 201 14.92 -9.88 6.94
CA CYS A 201 14.86 -11.27 7.41
C CYS A 201 15.44 -12.30 6.41
N GLY A 202 15.99 -11.85 5.28
CA GLY A 202 16.62 -12.71 4.27
C GLY A 202 15.63 -13.34 3.27
N TYR A 203 14.40 -12.84 3.18
CA TYR A 203 13.43 -13.26 2.18
C TYR A 203 13.52 -12.40 0.92
N HIS A 204 13.07 -12.94 -0.20
CA HIS A 204 13.06 -12.28 -1.50
C HIS A 204 11.63 -12.28 -2.09
N PRO A 205 10.81 -11.24 -1.80
CA PRO A 205 9.47 -11.11 -2.36
C PRO A 205 9.46 -11.02 -3.90
N LEU A 206 8.36 -11.46 -4.51
CA LEU A 206 8.17 -11.38 -5.95
C LEU A 206 7.88 -9.95 -6.41
N LEU A 207 8.42 -9.56 -7.56
CA LEU A 207 8.04 -8.35 -8.29
C LEU A 207 6.89 -8.69 -9.26
N ILE A 208 5.74 -8.09 -9.05
CA ILE A 208 4.57 -8.25 -9.93
C ILE A 208 4.38 -6.97 -10.72
N ALA A 209 4.44 -7.06 -12.04
CA ALA A 209 4.32 -5.90 -12.89
C ALA A 209 2.96 -5.20 -12.68
N GLY A 210 3.03 -3.98 -12.20
CA GLY A 210 1.91 -3.06 -12.01
C GLY A 210 1.99 -1.86 -12.94
N ARG A 211 0.87 -1.15 -13.05
CA ARG A 211 0.76 0.05 -13.89
C ARG A 211 1.48 1.24 -13.26
N ALA A 212 2.12 2.05 -14.10
CA ALA A 212 2.81 3.26 -13.66
C ALA A 212 1.85 4.39 -13.23
N ASP A 213 0.58 4.31 -13.61
CA ASP A 213 -0.48 5.24 -13.20
C ASP A 213 -1.06 4.97 -11.80
N ASN A 214 -0.64 3.91 -11.13
CA ASN A 214 -0.88 3.69 -9.70
C ASN A 214 0.01 4.63 -8.86
N ILE A 215 -0.17 5.93 -9.07
CA ILE A 215 0.65 6.98 -8.47
C ILE A 215 0.33 7.19 -6.98
N LYS A 216 1.33 7.66 -6.26
CA LYS A 216 1.18 8.12 -4.86
C LYS A 216 1.01 9.64 -4.85
N VAL A 217 -0.13 10.13 -4.43
CA VAL A 217 -0.37 11.56 -4.26
C VAL A 217 0.51 12.07 -3.10
N THR A 218 1.51 12.90 -3.45
CA THR A 218 2.50 13.42 -2.51
C THR A 218 2.67 14.94 -2.62
N ARG A 219 2.33 15.51 -3.76
CA ARG A 219 2.41 16.93 -4.08
C ARG A 219 1.09 17.43 -4.67
N PRO A 220 0.83 18.75 -4.66
CA PRO A 220 -0.41 19.31 -5.21
C PRO A 220 -0.67 18.92 -6.68
N GLU A 221 0.36 18.89 -7.52
CA GLU A 221 0.26 18.51 -8.92
C GLU A 221 -0.19 17.06 -9.15
N ASP A 222 0.12 16.16 -8.20
CA ASP A 222 -0.29 14.74 -8.29
C ASP A 222 -1.81 14.59 -8.21
N LEU A 223 -2.51 15.53 -7.58
CA LEU A 223 -3.97 15.46 -7.40
C LEU A 223 -4.71 15.55 -8.75
N ALA A 224 -4.31 16.48 -9.62
CA ALA A 224 -4.89 16.62 -10.94
C ALA A 224 -4.59 15.39 -11.83
N LEU A 225 -3.39 14.83 -11.70
CA LEU A 225 -2.99 13.63 -12.42
C LEU A 225 -3.77 12.39 -11.93
N ALA A 226 -3.96 12.24 -10.62
CA ALA A 226 -4.78 11.18 -10.06
C ALA A 226 -6.25 11.31 -10.50
N ALA A 227 -6.80 12.52 -10.53
CA ALA A 227 -8.15 12.78 -11.03
C ALA A 227 -8.30 12.32 -12.50
N PHE A 228 -7.32 12.64 -13.35
CA PHE A 228 -7.32 12.17 -14.74
C PHE A 228 -7.29 10.63 -14.82
N TYR A 229 -6.41 9.96 -14.09
CA TYR A 229 -6.30 8.50 -14.13
C TYR A 229 -7.58 7.81 -13.63
N LEU A 230 -8.23 8.33 -12.59
CA LEU A 230 -9.48 7.79 -12.08
C LEU A 230 -10.60 7.81 -13.13
N THR A 231 -10.66 8.85 -14.00
CA THR A 231 -11.66 8.87 -15.09
C THR A 231 -11.44 7.75 -16.13
N GLN A 232 -10.22 7.22 -16.22
CA GLN A 232 -9.90 6.10 -17.11
C GLN A 232 -10.20 4.73 -16.49
N LEU A 233 -10.32 4.66 -15.16
CA LEU A 233 -10.68 3.42 -14.45
C LEU A 233 -12.19 3.16 -14.46
N ASP A 234 -13.00 4.22 -14.60
CA ASP A 234 -14.48 4.13 -14.62
C ASP A 234 -15.05 3.85 -16.02
N ASN A 235 -14.21 3.79 -17.05
CA ASN A 235 -14.55 3.45 -18.43
C ASN A 235 -14.14 2.02 -18.77
#